data_635171a38bddccd7b8ec393fbd149914
#
_entry.id   635171a38bddccd7b8ec393fbd149914
#
_cell.length_a   1.000
_cell.length_b   1.000
_cell.length_c   1.000
_cell.angle_alpha   90.00
_cell.angle_beta   90.00
_cell.angle_gamma   90.00
#
_symmetry.space_group_name_H-M   'P 1'
#
loop_
_entity.id
_entity.type
_entity.pdbx_description
1 polymer ?
#
loop_
_entity_poly.entity_id
_entity_poly.type
_entity_poly.pdbx_seq_one_letter_code
_entity_poly.pdbx_strand_id
1 'polypeptide(L)'
;MSNSAKIADYGITEEFGYLPSYDPAQSLSAGNEEWDQFGKDLPKLLMGTNFRKRVQALPKFNIDKLNGEAEIQRAMLVLSYIGQAYQWSDNKAATVLPQVLAKPWYEVGKLVGRPPILSYQSYASDNWRRFDQAGPIECGNIGLLQCFLGGQDEEWFILIHIDIEKKAGKALKAIEEVQAAVVAQDAEKVEAALIKMRAALTAMYEVLGRMPERCDPYIYFHRVRPYIFGWRNNPSLPDGVVYEGVDQYKGVGQKFRGETGAQSAIIPAMDGVLGIEHEKDELREYLMEMRTYMPPKHVAFIQAVEAGPSVRNFVTTVKKSSLTQVFNDCIELVANFRAMHLEYAGTYIHAQAQATPGNPSAVGTGGTPFMIYLRKHRDETKKQTV
;
A
#
# COMPACT_ATOMS: atom_id res chain seq x y z
N MET A 1 14.38 -22.99 19.00
CA MET A 1 13.28 -23.50 18.16
C MET A 1 12.63 -22.30 17.52
N SER A 2 12.63 -22.19 16.21
CA SER A 2 11.98 -21.10 15.48
C SER A 2 10.46 -21.26 15.64
N ASN A 3 9.81 -20.29 16.29
CA ASN A 3 8.35 -20.27 16.43
C ASN A 3 7.73 -19.83 15.11
N SER A 4 6.60 -20.44 14.71
CA SER A 4 5.79 -19.92 13.61
C SER A 4 5.21 -18.56 13.97
N ALA A 5 5.18 -17.64 13.01
CA ALA A 5 4.54 -16.33 13.19
C ALA A 5 3.01 -16.50 13.26
N LYS A 6 2.39 -16.05 14.37
CA LYS A 6 0.93 -16.05 14.51
C LYS A 6 0.38 -14.72 14.06
N ILE A 7 -0.52 -14.71 13.08
CA ILE A 7 -1.07 -13.48 12.48
C ILE A 7 -1.72 -12.57 13.54
N ALA A 8 -2.40 -13.15 14.53
CA ALA A 8 -3.09 -12.39 15.58
C ALA A 8 -2.15 -11.53 16.43
N ASP A 9 -0.88 -11.93 16.64
CA ASP A 9 0.11 -11.19 17.41
C ASP A 9 0.49 -9.86 16.75
N TYR A 10 0.20 -9.73 15.45
CA TYR A 10 0.46 -8.55 14.63
C TYR A 10 -0.81 -7.77 14.24
N GLY A 11 -1.96 -8.11 14.83
CA GLY A 11 -3.24 -7.48 14.51
C GLY A 11 -3.81 -7.87 13.15
N ILE A 12 -3.29 -8.94 12.54
CA ILE A 12 -3.72 -9.48 11.26
C ILE A 12 -4.77 -10.55 11.50
N THR A 13 -5.80 -10.63 10.67
CA THR A 13 -6.83 -11.67 10.75
C THR A 13 -7.05 -12.33 9.40
N GLU A 14 -7.56 -13.55 9.40
CA GLU A 14 -7.93 -14.24 8.17
C GLU A 14 -9.06 -13.51 7.44
N GLU A 15 -9.97 -12.88 8.19
CA GLU A 15 -11.10 -12.17 7.63
C GLU A 15 -10.72 -10.86 6.95
N PHE A 16 -9.82 -10.06 7.54
CA PHE A 16 -9.48 -8.72 7.06
C PHE A 16 -8.13 -8.63 6.33
N GLY A 17 -7.26 -9.64 6.45
CA GLY A 17 -5.90 -9.56 5.92
C GLY A 17 -5.09 -8.45 6.58
N TYR A 18 -4.46 -7.61 5.79
CA TYR A 18 -3.77 -6.42 6.26
C TYR A 18 -4.65 -5.16 6.37
N LEU A 19 -5.94 -5.27 6.05
CA LEU A 19 -6.90 -4.22 6.38
C LEU A 19 -7.07 -4.13 7.90
N PRO A 20 -7.46 -2.96 8.44
CA PRO A 20 -7.86 -2.87 9.85
C PRO A 20 -8.91 -3.94 10.18
N SER A 21 -8.83 -4.56 11.37
CA SER A 21 -9.78 -5.57 11.83
C SER A 21 -11.16 -5.00 12.22
N TYR A 22 -11.44 -3.80 11.76
CA TYR A 22 -12.69 -3.04 11.93
C TYR A 22 -12.92 -2.15 10.71
N ASP A 23 -14.15 -1.75 10.47
CA ASP A 23 -14.45 -0.79 9.41
C ASP A 23 -13.83 0.58 9.76
N PRO A 24 -13.12 1.24 8.83
CA PRO A 24 -12.50 2.54 9.09
C PRO A 24 -13.50 3.59 9.58
N ALA A 25 -13.04 4.48 10.46
CA ALA A 25 -13.86 5.60 10.93
C ALA A 25 -14.27 6.51 9.76
N GLN A 26 -15.57 6.81 9.66
CA GLN A 26 -16.13 7.59 8.55
C GLN A 26 -16.06 9.10 8.79
N SER A 27 -15.74 9.52 10.02
CA SER A 27 -15.61 10.92 10.42
C SER A 27 -14.65 11.07 11.57
N LEU A 28 -14.11 12.28 11.74
CA LEU A 28 -13.38 12.71 12.93
C LEU A 28 -14.37 13.22 13.96
N SER A 29 -14.04 13.04 15.25
CA SER A 29 -14.87 13.52 16.37
C SER A 29 -14.75 15.03 16.59
N ALA A 30 -15.50 15.50 17.59
CA ALA A 30 -15.68 16.91 17.94
C ALA A 30 -14.36 17.68 18.06
N GLY A 31 -14.28 18.77 17.30
CA GLY A 31 -13.13 19.68 17.24
C GLY A 31 -12.22 19.50 16.02
N ASN A 32 -12.52 18.51 15.13
CA ASN A 32 -11.83 18.30 13.85
C ASN A 32 -12.81 18.16 12.68
N GLU A 33 -14.08 18.52 12.87
CA GLU A 33 -15.13 18.37 11.86
C GLU A 33 -14.85 19.17 10.58
N GLU A 34 -14.26 20.36 10.71
CA GLU A 34 -13.91 21.20 9.55
C GLU A 34 -12.84 20.54 8.69
N TRP A 35 -11.87 19.86 9.30
CA TRP A 35 -10.85 19.09 8.59
C TRP A 35 -11.45 17.88 7.87
N ASP A 36 -12.35 17.17 8.54
CA ASP A 36 -13.02 16.02 7.96
C ASP A 36 -13.92 16.43 6.79
N GLN A 37 -14.69 17.51 6.95
CA GLN A 37 -15.52 18.06 5.88
C GLN A 37 -14.67 18.60 4.73
N PHE A 38 -13.57 19.28 5.02
CA PHE A 38 -12.63 19.74 3.99
C PHE A 38 -12.07 18.58 3.17
N GLY A 39 -11.70 17.49 3.84
CA GLY A 39 -11.30 16.24 3.18
C GLY A 39 -12.40 15.68 2.27
N LYS A 40 -13.62 15.54 2.75
CA LYS A 40 -14.77 15.06 1.97
C LYS A 40 -15.08 15.92 0.76
N ASP A 41 -14.82 17.22 0.84
CA ASP A 41 -15.07 18.18 -0.24
C ASP A 41 -13.88 18.33 -1.22
N LEU A 42 -12.76 17.59 -1.05
CA LEU A 42 -11.59 17.68 -1.94
C LEU A 42 -11.93 17.69 -3.43
N PRO A 43 -12.81 16.80 -3.95
CA PRO A 43 -13.16 16.82 -5.37
C PRO A 43 -13.71 18.14 -5.87
N LYS A 44 -14.52 18.82 -5.04
CA LYS A 44 -15.08 20.12 -5.36
C LYS A 44 -14.04 21.25 -5.20
N LEU A 45 -13.23 21.14 -4.14
CA LEU A 45 -12.22 22.16 -3.81
C LEU A 45 -11.10 22.22 -4.83
N LEU A 46 -10.69 21.08 -5.38
CA LEU A 46 -9.65 20.96 -6.40
C LEU A 46 -10.09 21.43 -7.79
N MET A 47 -11.39 21.53 -8.04
CA MET A 47 -11.92 22.17 -9.27
C MET A 47 -11.95 23.71 -9.19
N GLY A 48 -11.72 24.27 -8.00
CA GLY A 48 -11.74 25.72 -7.76
C GLY A 48 -10.34 26.32 -7.69
N THR A 49 -10.30 27.63 -7.52
CA THR A 49 -9.08 28.39 -7.26
C THR A 49 -8.83 28.55 -5.75
N ASN A 50 -7.59 28.94 -5.38
CA ASN A 50 -7.23 29.27 -4.00
C ASN A 50 -7.23 28.09 -3.00
N PHE A 51 -7.08 26.86 -3.45
CA PHE A 51 -7.06 25.67 -2.58
C PHE A 51 -6.05 25.84 -1.42
N ARG A 52 -4.81 26.24 -1.73
CA ARG A 52 -3.74 26.44 -0.72
C ARG A 52 -4.10 27.49 0.33
N LYS A 53 -4.73 28.60 -0.07
CA LYS A 53 -5.19 29.62 0.87
C LYS A 53 -6.28 29.10 1.80
N ARG A 54 -7.18 28.27 1.29
CA ARG A 54 -8.23 27.65 2.09
C ARG A 54 -7.66 26.67 3.11
N VAL A 55 -6.66 25.86 2.74
CA VAL A 55 -5.94 24.99 3.70
C VAL A 55 -5.26 25.82 4.79
N GLN A 56 -4.60 26.93 4.43
CA GLN A 56 -3.94 27.82 5.40
C GLN A 56 -4.92 28.48 6.38
N ALA A 57 -6.20 28.60 6.00
CA ALA A 57 -7.26 29.17 6.84
C ALA A 57 -7.97 28.14 7.73
N LEU A 58 -7.64 26.86 7.63
CA LEU A 58 -8.23 25.83 8.49
C LEU A 58 -7.88 26.08 9.97
N PRO A 59 -8.78 25.74 10.89
CA PRO A 59 -8.52 25.88 12.32
C PRO A 59 -7.39 24.94 12.76
N LYS A 60 -6.85 25.19 13.96
CA LYS A 60 -5.88 24.27 14.57
C LYS A 60 -6.46 22.86 14.65
N PHE A 61 -5.73 21.87 14.15
CA PHE A 61 -6.10 20.45 14.31
C PHE A 61 -5.88 20.02 15.76
N ASN A 62 -6.87 19.36 16.35
CA ASN A 62 -6.87 18.98 17.76
C ASN A 62 -6.54 17.48 17.90
N ILE A 63 -5.25 17.16 18.01
CA ILE A 63 -4.78 15.78 18.15
C ILE A 63 -5.31 15.14 19.44
N ASP A 64 -5.35 15.89 20.53
CA ASP A 64 -5.82 15.42 21.84
C ASP A 64 -7.30 15.01 21.88
N LYS A 65 -8.03 15.34 20.82
CA LYS A 65 -9.44 14.97 20.67
C LYS A 65 -9.65 13.69 19.86
N LEU A 66 -8.59 13.12 19.28
CA LEU A 66 -8.68 11.85 18.57
C LEU A 66 -8.96 10.71 19.55
N ASN A 67 -9.98 9.92 19.27
CA ASN A 67 -10.45 8.87 20.14
C ASN A 67 -10.17 7.47 19.55
N GLY A 68 -9.11 6.84 20.04
CA GLY A 68 -8.74 5.48 19.65
C GLY A 68 -8.06 5.37 18.28
N GLU A 69 -7.70 4.14 17.93
CA GLU A 69 -6.91 3.83 16.74
C GLU A 69 -7.64 4.19 15.44
N ALA A 70 -8.93 3.91 15.34
CA ALA A 70 -9.72 4.17 14.13
C ALA A 70 -9.74 5.66 13.74
N GLU A 71 -9.90 6.56 14.72
CA GLU A 71 -9.85 8.01 14.44
C GLU A 71 -8.45 8.50 14.14
N ILE A 72 -7.42 7.95 14.77
CA ILE A 72 -6.01 8.27 14.46
C ILE A 72 -5.69 7.89 13.00
N GLN A 73 -6.13 6.71 12.54
CA GLN A 73 -5.99 6.32 11.13
C GLN A 73 -6.82 7.22 10.21
N ARG A 74 -8.05 7.59 10.60
CA ARG A 74 -8.86 8.56 9.85
C ARG A 74 -8.18 9.92 9.76
N ALA A 75 -7.57 10.41 10.84
CA ALA A 75 -6.81 11.65 10.84
C ALA A 75 -5.61 11.58 9.89
N MET A 76 -4.87 10.46 9.91
CA MET A 76 -3.76 10.24 8.98
C MET A 76 -4.24 10.22 7.52
N LEU A 77 -5.37 9.58 7.23
CA LEU A 77 -5.98 9.56 5.91
C LEU A 77 -6.33 10.98 5.43
N VAL A 78 -7.10 11.73 6.23
CA VAL A 78 -7.55 13.09 5.86
C VAL A 78 -6.37 14.04 5.66
N LEU A 79 -5.42 14.06 6.62
CA LEU A 79 -4.24 14.92 6.54
C LEU A 79 -3.35 14.56 5.34
N SER A 80 -3.23 13.26 5.01
CA SER A 80 -2.44 12.81 3.86
C SER A 80 -3.06 13.25 2.54
N TYR A 81 -4.38 13.13 2.37
CA TYR A 81 -5.06 13.59 1.17
C TYR A 81 -5.01 15.11 1.01
N ILE A 82 -5.25 15.87 2.10
CA ILE A 82 -5.14 17.33 2.08
C ILE A 82 -3.69 17.76 1.79
N GLY A 83 -2.70 17.07 2.38
CA GLY A 83 -1.28 17.37 2.18
C GLY A 83 -0.83 17.14 0.74
N GLN A 84 -1.21 16.02 0.13
CA GLN A 84 -0.92 15.75 -1.28
C GLN A 84 -1.68 16.71 -2.22
N ALA A 85 -2.94 16.99 -1.92
CA ALA A 85 -3.69 18.00 -2.66
C ALA A 85 -3.04 19.39 -2.56
N TYR A 86 -2.57 19.79 -1.37
CA TYR A 86 -1.83 21.04 -1.19
C TYR A 86 -0.56 21.08 -2.05
N GLN A 87 0.15 19.96 -2.09
CA GLN A 87 1.39 19.83 -2.86
C GLN A 87 1.17 20.03 -4.36
N TRP A 88 0.10 19.43 -4.93
CA TRP A 88 -0.08 19.28 -6.37
C TRP A 88 -1.27 20.05 -6.96
N SER A 89 -1.98 20.85 -6.17
CA SER A 89 -3.19 21.58 -6.62
C SER A 89 -2.94 22.79 -7.52
N ASP A 90 -1.68 23.15 -7.77
CA ASP A 90 -1.32 24.33 -8.54
C ASP A 90 -0.30 23.98 -9.63
N ASN A 91 -0.08 24.90 -10.58
CA ASN A 91 0.90 24.75 -11.68
C ASN A 91 2.34 24.53 -11.18
N LYS A 92 2.63 24.91 -9.94
CA LYS A 92 3.92 24.70 -9.28
C LYS A 92 3.73 23.89 -8.00
N ALA A 93 4.57 22.88 -7.86
CA ALA A 93 4.66 22.15 -6.61
C ALA A 93 4.96 23.08 -5.43
N ALA A 94 4.36 22.82 -4.27
CA ALA A 94 4.68 23.58 -3.06
C ALA A 94 6.01 23.09 -2.48
N THR A 95 6.93 24.00 -2.20
CA THR A 95 8.21 23.66 -1.55
C THR A 95 8.11 23.72 -0.01
N VAL A 96 7.01 24.25 0.51
CA VAL A 96 6.74 24.40 1.95
C VAL A 96 5.30 24.00 2.24
N LEU A 97 5.10 23.12 3.20
CA LEU A 97 3.79 22.84 3.80
C LEU A 97 3.57 23.79 4.98
N PRO A 98 2.42 24.46 5.06
CA PRO A 98 2.14 25.42 6.12
C PRO A 98 2.03 24.71 7.48
N GLN A 99 2.41 25.41 8.55
CA GLN A 99 2.42 24.87 9.91
C GLN A 99 1.07 24.27 10.32
N VAL A 100 -0.05 24.87 9.89
CA VAL A 100 -1.40 24.37 10.22
C VAL A 100 -1.64 22.95 9.73
N LEU A 101 -0.99 22.53 8.66
CA LEU A 101 -1.06 21.20 8.06
C LEU A 101 0.14 20.33 8.44
N ALA A 102 1.35 20.85 8.34
CA ALA A 102 2.59 20.11 8.53
C ALA A 102 2.72 19.54 9.93
N LYS A 103 2.41 20.34 10.95
CA LYS A 103 2.56 19.95 12.35
C LYS A 103 1.60 18.83 12.77
N PRO A 104 0.28 18.93 12.56
CA PRO A 104 -0.61 17.81 12.89
C PRO A 104 -0.32 16.56 12.07
N TRP A 105 0.04 16.69 10.79
CA TRP A 105 0.38 15.53 9.96
C TRP A 105 1.62 14.79 10.50
N TYR A 106 2.66 15.52 10.90
CA TYR A 106 3.84 14.96 11.55
C TYR A 106 3.50 14.26 12.87
N GLU A 107 2.71 14.90 13.75
CA GLU A 107 2.36 14.31 15.04
C GLU A 107 1.47 13.06 14.89
N VAL A 108 0.47 13.09 14.01
CA VAL A 108 -0.34 11.90 13.69
C VAL A 108 0.52 10.81 13.04
N GLY A 109 1.45 11.17 12.15
CA GLY A 109 2.42 10.24 11.58
C GLY A 109 3.23 9.49 12.64
N LYS A 110 3.64 10.16 13.71
CA LYS A 110 4.30 9.52 14.87
C LYS A 110 3.39 8.51 15.58
N LEU A 111 2.11 8.85 15.76
CA LEU A 111 1.15 7.95 16.43
C LEU A 111 0.92 6.67 15.63
N VAL A 112 0.86 6.75 14.30
CA VAL A 112 0.70 5.58 13.42
C VAL A 112 2.02 4.90 13.05
N GLY A 113 3.16 5.47 13.44
CA GLY A 113 4.50 4.94 13.15
C GLY A 113 4.90 5.01 11.67
N ARG A 114 4.38 5.98 10.91
CA ARG A 114 4.64 6.18 9.47
C ARG A 114 5.01 7.64 9.18
N PRO A 115 5.83 7.92 8.15
CA PRO A 115 6.17 9.29 7.78
C PRO A 115 4.91 10.07 7.35
N PRO A 116 4.91 11.42 7.55
CA PRO A 116 3.79 12.28 7.18
C PRO A 116 3.77 12.53 5.67
N ILE A 117 3.41 11.50 4.92
CA ILE A 117 3.15 11.51 3.48
C ILE A 117 2.03 10.50 3.19
N LEU A 118 1.35 10.65 2.06
CA LEU A 118 0.40 9.64 1.62
C LEU A 118 1.15 8.34 1.29
N SER A 119 0.87 7.30 2.05
CA SER A 119 1.36 5.95 1.82
C SER A 119 0.23 5.01 1.42
N TYR A 120 0.57 3.85 0.91
CA TYR A 120 -0.38 2.80 0.52
C TYR A 120 -1.42 2.50 1.61
N GLN A 121 -1.01 2.45 2.89
CA GLN A 121 -1.94 2.19 4.00
C GLN A 121 -3.07 3.22 4.04
N SER A 122 -2.74 4.51 3.99
CA SER A 122 -3.76 5.57 4.01
C SER A 122 -4.50 5.67 2.67
N TYR A 123 -3.83 5.35 1.54
CA TYR A 123 -4.45 5.47 0.22
C TYR A 123 -5.48 4.38 -0.04
N ALA A 124 -5.19 3.14 0.38
CA ALA A 124 -6.02 1.97 0.15
C ALA A 124 -6.57 1.37 1.45
N SER A 125 -5.70 0.82 2.33
CA SER A 125 -6.13 -0.05 3.43
C SER A 125 -7.03 0.63 4.46
N ASP A 126 -6.87 1.93 4.70
CA ASP A 126 -7.69 2.73 5.63
C ASP A 126 -8.80 3.52 4.92
N ASN A 127 -8.95 3.41 3.58
CA ASN A 127 -9.77 4.31 2.75
C ASN A 127 -11.01 3.64 2.18
N TRP A 128 -11.80 2.99 3.02
CA TRP A 128 -13.00 2.30 2.55
C TRP A 128 -14.13 2.30 3.59
N ARG A 129 -15.35 2.06 3.11
CA ARG A 129 -16.55 1.76 3.90
C ARG A 129 -17.37 0.71 3.18
N ARG A 130 -18.13 -0.09 3.91
CA ARG A 130 -19.13 -0.97 3.33
C ARG A 130 -20.45 -0.23 3.09
N PHE A 131 -21.12 -0.55 2.01
CA PHE A 131 -22.49 -0.11 1.76
C PHE A 131 -23.48 -0.92 2.61
N ASP A 132 -23.36 -2.25 2.55
CA ASP A 132 -24.02 -3.18 3.47
C ASP A 132 -22.98 -3.69 4.46
N GLN A 133 -23.11 -3.28 5.73
CA GLN A 133 -22.17 -3.67 6.79
C GLN A 133 -22.22 -5.16 7.14
N ALA A 134 -23.33 -5.86 6.84
CA ALA A 134 -23.43 -7.31 7.00
C ALA A 134 -22.82 -8.07 5.81
N GLY A 135 -22.59 -7.38 4.69
CA GLY A 135 -22.02 -7.94 3.48
C GLY A 135 -20.49 -8.04 3.50
N PRO A 136 -19.90 -8.70 2.50
CA PRO A 136 -18.46 -8.91 2.41
C PRO A 136 -17.70 -7.60 2.09
N ILE A 137 -16.40 -7.55 2.44
CA ILE A 137 -15.47 -6.53 1.96
C ILE A 137 -14.97 -6.97 0.59
N GLU A 138 -15.61 -6.50 -0.47
CA GLU A 138 -15.25 -6.80 -1.87
C GLU A 138 -15.81 -5.74 -2.82
N CYS A 139 -15.25 -5.67 -4.02
CA CYS A 139 -15.74 -4.79 -5.07
C CYS A 139 -17.23 -5.02 -5.36
N GLY A 140 -18.04 -3.97 -5.21
CA GLY A 140 -19.52 -4.01 -5.29
C GLY A 140 -20.19 -3.70 -3.96
N ASN A 141 -19.57 -4.03 -2.82
CA ASN A 141 -20.06 -3.67 -1.49
C ASN A 141 -19.18 -2.64 -0.75
N ILE A 142 -18.09 -2.20 -1.35
CA ILE A 142 -17.21 -1.17 -0.77
C ILE A 142 -17.17 0.08 -1.63
N GLY A 143 -17.02 1.23 -0.97
CA GLY A 143 -16.77 2.55 -1.58
C GLY A 143 -15.73 3.31 -0.79
N LEU A 144 -15.17 4.38 -1.37
CA LEU A 144 -14.13 5.18 -0.73
C LEU A 144 -14.67 6.14 0.33
N LEU A 145 -13.84 6.42 1.31
CA LEU A 145 -14.03 7.49 2.29
C LEU A 145 -13.42 8.81 1.82
N GLN A 146 -12.38 8.75 0.99
CA GLN A 146 -11.60 9.88 0.55
C GLN A 146 -11.16 9.70 -0.91
N CYS A 147 -11.23 10.77 -1.71
CA CYS A 147 -10.68 10.83 -3.07
C CYS A 147 -10.14 12.23 -3.38
N PHE A 148 -9.29 12.34 -4.40
CA PHE A 148 -8.78 13.64 -4.89
C PHE A 148 -9.79 14.29 -5.82
N LEU A 149 -9.93 13.80 -7.03
CA LEU A 149 -10.86 14.33 -8.01
C LEU A 149 -12.18 13.56 -8.07
N GLY A 150 -12.20 12.36 -7.51
CA GLY A 150 -13.32 11.44 -7.61
C GLY A 150 -13.46 10.87 -9.02
N GLY A 151 -14.56 10.18 -9.23
CA GLY A 151 -14.84 9.49 -10.47
C GLY A 151 -14.50 8.00 -10.41
N GLN A 152 -15.06 7.27 -11.37
CA GLN A 152 -15.02 5.81 -11.39
C GLN A 152 -13.60 5.25 -11.41
N ASP A 153 -12.70 5.90 -12.14
CA ASP A 153 -11.32 5.41 -12.35
C ASP A 153 -10.48 5.48 -11.08
N GLU A 154 -10.54 6.61 -10.34
CA GLU A 154 -9.86 6.75 -9.06
C GLU A 154 -10.43 5.77 -8.03
N GLU A 155 -11.76 5.68 -7.94
CA GLU A 155 -12.42 4.79 -7.02
C GLU A 155 -12.07 3.33 -7.32
N TRP A 156 -12.22 2.88 -8.56
CA TRP A 156 -11.96 1.50 -8.94
C TRP A 156 -10.51 1.08 -8.74
N PHE A 157 -9.58 1.97 -9.08
CA PHE A 157 -8.16 1.73 -8.82
C PHE A 157 -7.89 1.38 -7.36
N ILE A 158 -8.44 2.15 -6.43
CA ILE A 158 -8.24 1.95 -5.00
C ILE A 158 -9.01 0.72 -4.50
N LEU A 159 -10.28 0.54 -4.93
CA LEU A 159 -11.11 -0.59 -4.48
C LEU A 159 -10.54 -1.95 -4.87
N ILE A 160 -9.89 -2.07 -6.02
CA ILE A 160 -9.17 -3.28 -6.43
C ILE A 160 -8.07 -3.62 -5.42
N HIS A 161 -7.30 -2.64 -4.95
CA HIS A 161 -6.27 -2.87 -3.94
C HIS A 161 -6.85 -3.31 -2.59
N ILE A 162 -7.96 -2.73 -2.16
CA ILE A 162 -8.65 -3.12 -0.92
C ILE A 162 -9.14 -4.57 -1.01
N ASP A 163 -9.75 -4.95 -2.12
CA ASP A 163 -10.25 -6.33 -2.33
C ASP A 163 -9.07 -7.34 -2.36
N ILE A 164 -7.93 -6.98 -2.97
CA ILE A 164 -6.71 -7.80 -2.93
C ILE A 164 -6.23 -7.96 -1.48
N GLU A 165 -6.13 -6.88 -0.70
CA GLU A 165 -5.71 -6.94 0.71
C GLU A 165 -6.62 -7.85 1.54
N LYS A 166 -7.93 -7.77 1.30
CA LYS A 166 -8.92 -8.64 1.93
C LYS A 166 -8.75 -10.12 1.54
N LYS A 167 -8.59 -10.42 0.25
CA LYS A 167 -8.36 -11.80 -0.24
C LYS A 167 -7.06 -12.39 0.30
N ALA A 168 -6.05 -11.57 0.53
CA ALA A 168 -4.77 -11.98 1.11
C ALA A 168 -4.90 -12.57 2.51
N GLY A 169 -5.95 -12.24 3.29
CA GLY A 169 -6.13 -12.74 4.65
C GLY A 169 -6.02 -14.26 4.77
N LYS A 170 -6.59 -15.01 3.82
CA LYS A 170 -6.47 -16.48 3.77
C LYS A 170 -5.04 -16.94 3.45
N ALA A 171 -4.29 -16.21 2.62
CA ALA A 171 -2.89 -16.51 2.36
C ALA A 171 -2.03 -16.25 3.60
N LEU A 172 -2.29 -15.16 4.33
CA LEU A 172 -1.58 -14.84 5.57
C LEU A 172 -1.84 -15.89 6.66
N LYS A 173 -3.08 -16.39 6.77
CA LYS A 173 -3.39 -17.52 7.67
C LYS A 173 -2.67 -18.80 7.23
N ALA A 174 -2.59 -19.05 5.94
CA ALA A 174 -1.85 -20.19 5.41
C ALA A 174 -0.33 -20.10 5.69
N ILE A 175 0.25 -18.89 5.79
CA ILE A 175 1.65 -18.71 6.26
C ILE A 175 1.83 -19.27 7.68
N GLU A 176 0.95 -18.89 8.61
CA GLU A 176 0.99 -19.39 9.98
C GLU A 176 0.88 -20.92 10.01
N GLU A 177 -0.09 -21.47 9.27
CA GLU A 177 -0.33 -22.91 9.22
C GLU A 177 0.85 -23.70 8.61
N VAL A 178 1.40 -23.24 7.49
CA VAL A 178 2.51 -23.92 6.81
C VAL A 178 3.77 -23.92 7.66
N GLN A 179 4.11 -22.79 8.30
CA GLN A 179 5.27 -22.73 9.17
C GLN A 179 5.11 -23.60 10.42
N ALA A 180 3.91 -23.63 11.02
CA ALA A 180 3.62 -24.52 12.14
C ALA A 180 3.73 -26.02 11.73
N ALA A 181 3.24 -26.37 10.55
CA ALA A 181 3.33 -27.72 10.01
C ALA A 181 4.78 -28.13 9.71
N VAL A 182 5.62 -27.22 9.22
CA VAL A 182 7.07 -27.47 9.03
C VAL A 182 7.74 -27.74 10.37
N VAL A 183 7.44 -26.99 11.43
CA VAL A 183 7.95 -27.25 12.78
C VAL A 183 7.54 -28.64 13.27
N ALA A 184 6.31 -29.03 13.00
CA ALA A 184 5.77 -30.33 13.35
C ALA A 184 6.27 -31.50 12.47
N GLN A 185 7.03 -31.21 11.41
CA GLN A 185 7.49 -32.19 10.40
C GLN A 185 6.34 -32.97 9.73
N ASP A 186 5.19 -32.31 9.55
CA ASP A 186 3.95 -32.90 9.03
C ASP A 186 3.74 -32.50 7.56
N ALA A 187 4.17 -33.37 6.64
CA ALA A 187 4.12 -33.07 5.20
C ALA A 187 2.68 -32.93 4.66
N GLU A 188 1.71 -33.63 5.24
CA GLU A 188 0.31 -33.56 4.82
C GLU A 188 -0.29 -32.19 5.20
N LYS A 189 0.02 -31.66 6.39
CA LYS A 189 -0.41 -30.33 6.79
C LYS A 189 0.30 -29.23 6.04
N VAL A 190 1.59 -29.39 5.71
CA VAL A 190 2.32 -28.45 4.84
C VAL A 190 1.64 -28.35 3.49
N GLU A 191 1.34 -29.50 2.86
CA GLU A 191 0.65 -29.53 1.57
C GLU A 191 -0.75 -28.91 1.65
N ALA A 192 -1.54 -29.22 2.66
CA ALA A 192 -2.87 -28.64 2.87
C ALA A 192 -2.83 -27.13 3.04
N ALA A 193 -1.86 -26.59 3.78
CA ALA A 193 -1.67 -25.14 3.95
C ALA A 193 -1.24 -24.46 2.64
N LEU A 194 -0.35 -25.08 1.86
CA LEU A 194 0.04 -24.56 0.54
C LEU A 194 -1.13 -24.58 -0.46
N ILE A 195 -2.01 -25.57 -0.41
CA ILE A 195 -3.26 -25.58 -1.22
C ILE A 195 -4.15 -24.39 -0.88
N LYS A 196 -4.30 -24.05 0.40
CA LYS A 196 -5.06 -22.85 0.84
C LYS A 196 -4.37 -21.55 0.36
N MET A 197 -3.05 -21.49 0.48
CA MET A 197 -2.27 -20.35 -0.02
C MET A 197 -2.45 -20.16 -1.52
N ARG A 198 -2.32 -21.22 -2.31
CA ARG A 198 -2.54 -21.19 -3.75
C ARG A 198 -3.93 -20.66 -4.11
N ALA A 199 -4.98 -21.15 -3.44
CA ALA A 199 -6.34 -20.67 -3.68
C ALA A 199 -6.51 -19.16 -3.38
N ALA A 200 -5.88 -18.68 -2.30
CA ALA A 200 -5.92 -17.25 -1.96
C ALA A 200 -5.12 -16.39 -2.95
N LEU A 201 -3.93 -16.84 -3.38
CA LEU A 201 -3.13 -16.17 -4.42
C LEU A 201 -3.87 -16.12 -5.77
N THR A 202 -4.59 -17.19 -6.13
CA THR A 202 -5.45 -17.22 -7.32
C THR A 202 -6.55 -16.14 -7.21
N ALA A 203 -7.25 -16.07 -6.08
CA ALA A 203 -8.29 -15.05 -5.87
C ALA A 203 -7.74 -13.62 -5.94
N MET A 204 -6.55 -13.37 -5.39
CA MET A 204 -5.88 -12.07 -5.50
C MET A 204 -5.53 -11.72 -6.95
N TYR A 205 -5.03 -12.70 -7.71
CA TYR A 205 -4.69 -12.53 -9.13
C TYR A 205 -5.94 -12.22 -9.98
N GLU A 206 -7.05 -12.90 -9.72
CA GLU A 206 -8.33 -12.66 -10.38
C GLU A 206 -8.84 -11.24 -10.10
N VAL A 207 -8.77 -10.77 -8.84
CA VAL A 207 -9.16 -9.39 -8.48
C VAL A 207 -8.27 -8.37 -9.19
N LEU A 208 -6.96 -8.57 -9.24
CA LEU A 208 -6.04 -7.69 -9.97
C LEU A 208 -6.42 -7.60 -11.46
N GLY A 209 -6.83 -8.73 -12.06
CA GLY A 209 -7.27 -8.81 -13.46
C GLY A 209 -8.51 -7.95 -13.79
N ARG A 210 -9.25 -7.51 -12.77
CA ARG A 210 -10.43 -6.65 -12.92
C ARG A 210 -10.11 -5.16 -13.06
N MET A 211 -8.84 -4.75 -12.91
CA MET A 211 -8.44 -3.33 -13.01
C MET A 211 -8.99 -2.63 -14.26
N PRO A 212 -8.88 -3.21 -15.48
CA PRO A 212 -9.37 -2.57 -16.70
C PRO A 212 -10.90 -2.47 -16.82
N GLU A 213 -11.69 -3.12 -15.94
CA GLU A 213 -13.15 -3.05 -16.01
C GLU A 213 -13.67 -1.62 -15.87
N ARG A 214 -13.03 -0.80 -15.01
CA ARG A 214 -13.53 0.55 -14.67
C ARG A 214 -12.42 1.58 -14.45
N CYS A 215 -11.17 1.26 -14.74
CA CYS A 215 -10.05 2.19 -14.65
C CYS A 215 -9.42 2.36 -16.03
N ASP A 216 -9.66 3.50 -16.67
CA ASP A 216 -9.08 3.86 -17.95
C ASP A 216 -7.63 4.33 -17.79
N PRO A 217 -6.66 3.83 -18.59
CA PRO A 217 -5.26 4.20 -18.46
C PRO A 217 -4.99 5.71 -18.64
N TYR A 218 -5.70 6.39 -19.55
CA TYR A 218 -5.53 7.83 -19.77
C TYR A 218 -6.04 8.63 -18.55
N ILE A 219 -7.22 8.27 -18.03
CA ILE A 219 -7.80 8.95 -16.85
C ILE A 219 -6.92 8.71 -15.62
N TYR A 220 -6.48 7.48 -15.39
CA TYR A 220 -5.55 7.18 -14.30
C TYR A 220 -4.29 8.04 -14.38
N PHE A 221 -3.64 8.07 -15.54
CA PHE A 221 -2.38 8.76 -15.73
C PHE A 221 -2.48 10.27 -15.50
N HIS A 222 -3.54 10.89 -16.04
CA HIS A 222 -3.68 12.35 -16.03
C HIS A 222 -4.43 12.92 -14.83
N ARG A 223 -5.28 12.13 -14.15
CA ARG A 223 -6.15 12.62 -13.09
C ARG A 223 -5.93 11.99 -11.74
N VAL A 224 -5.52 10.73 -11.69
CA VAL A 224 -5.29 10.00 -10.43
C VAL A 224 -3.81 10.09 -10.02
N ARG A 225 -2.94 9.63 -10.91
CA ARG A 225 -1.50 9.52 -10.67
C ARG A 225 -0.80 10.82 -10.23
N PRO A 226 -1.13 12.02 -10.72
CA PRO A 226 -0.44 13.24 -10.30
C PRO A 226 -0.49 13.53 -8.80
N TYR A 227 -1.54 13.12 -8.12
CA TYR A 227 -1.72 13.39 -6.69
C TYR A 227 -0.98 12.41 -5.76
N ILE A 228 -0.51 11.27 -6.27
CA ILE A 228 0.16 10.24 -5.44
C ILE A 228 1.69 10.27 -5.53
N PHE A 229 2.26 11.22 -6.27
CA PHE A 229 3.69 11.41 -6.36
C PHE A 229 4.32 11.81 -5.02
N GLY A 230 5.48 11.22 -4.74
CA GLY A 230 6.34 11.66 -3.65
C GLY A 230 7.26 12.82 -4.05
N TRP A 231 8.13 13.13 -3.14
CA TRP A 231 9.05 14.26 -3.28
C TRP A 231 10.47 13.82 -3.61
N ARG A 232 10.84 12.59 -3.26
CA ARG A 232 12.17 12.05 -3.57
C ARG A 232 12.32 11.79 -5.07
N ASN A 233 13.45 12.19 -5.60
CA ASN A 233 13.78 12.09 -7.04
C ASN A 233 12.73 12.77 -7.95
N ASN A 234 12.06 13.79 -7.44
CA ASN A 234 11.11 14.59 -8.21
C ASN A 234 11.81 15.87 -8.70
N PRO A 235 11.89 16.09 -10.04
CA PRO A 235 12.56 17.26 -10.60
C PRO A 235 11.94 18.60 -10.15
N SER A 236 10.65 18.61 -9.81
CA SER A 236 9.96 19.81 -9.30
C SER A 236 10.30 20.13 -7.83
N LEU A 237 10.97 19.20 -7.13
CA LEU A 237 11.26 19.27 -5.69
C LEU A 237 12.69 18.81 -5.39
N PRO A 238 13.73 19.42 -6.01
CA PRO A 238 15.11 18.96 -5.88
C PRO A 238 15.60 18.98 -4.43
N ASP A 239 15.12 19.91 -3.62
CA ASP A 239 15.46 20.06 -2.21
C ASP A 239 14.46 19.40 -1.25
N GLY A 240 13.43 18.75 -1.79
CA GLY A 240 12.33 18.19 -1.00
C GLY A 240 11.32 19.24 -0.56
N VAL A 241 10.54 18.94 0.47
CA VAL A 241 9.46 19.80 0.99
C VAL A 241 9.71 20.12 2.46
N VAL A 242 9.70 21.40 2.80
CA VAL A 242 9.83 21.88 4.19
C VAL A 242 8.50 21.75 4.91
N TYR A 243 8.52 21.17 6.10
CA TYR A 243 7.37 21.06 7.02
C TYR A 243 7.48 22.20 8.03
N GLU A 244 6.76 23.28 7.80
CA GLU A 244 6.82 24.46 8.66
C GLU A 244 6.35 24.13 10.09
N GLY A 245 7.11 24.57 11.08
CA GLY A 245 6.79 24.37 12.50
C GLY A 245 7.07 22.96 13.03
N VAL A 246 7.72 22.09 12.24
CA VAL A 246 8.23 20.78 12.68
C VAL A 246 9.71 20.91 13.01
N ASP A 247 10.01 21.19 14.28
CA ASP A 247 11.37 21.50 14.75
C ASP A 247 12.34 20.33 14.55
N GLN A 248 11.84 19.10 14.58
CA GLN A 248 12.64 17.87 14.35
C GLN A 248 13.29 17.85 12.97
N TYR A 249 12.68 18.48 11.98
CA TYR A 249 13.22 18.58 10.63
C TYR A 249 14.15 19.78 10.43
N LYS A 250 14.31 20.67 11.42
CA LYS A 250 15.24 21.79 11.44
C LYS A 250 15.18 22.68 10.18
N GLY A 251 13.97 22.82 9.60
CA GLY A 251 13.77 23.57 8.35
C GLY A 251 14.33 22.88 7.09
N VAL A 252 14.83 21.65 7.19
CA VAL A 252 15.36 20.91 6.05
C VAL A 252 14.21 20.27 5.26
N GLY A 253 14.24 20.40 3.94
CA GLY A 253 13.27 19.75 3.05
C GLY A 253 13.31 18.22 3.15
N GLN A 254 12.15 17.62 3.39
CA GLN A 254 12.01 16.16 3.48
C GLN A 254 11.83 15.57 2.09
N LYS A 255 12.47 14.42 1.85
CA LYS A 255 12.45 13.71 0.55
C LYS A 255 11.74 12.36 0.70
N PHE A 256 10.46 12.40 1.06
CA PHE A 256 9.67 11.17 1.21
C PHE A 256 9.29 10.58 -0.15
N ARG A 257 9.11 9.25 -0.17
CA ARG A 257 8.56 8.51 -1.31
C ARG A 257 7.05 8.65 -1.37
N GLY A 258 6.50 8.75 -2.56
CA GLY A 258 5.07 8.75 -2.78
C GLY A 258 4.43 7.37 -2.57
N GLU A 259 3.12 7.33 -2.69
CA GLU A 259 2.34 6.11 -2.65
C GLU A 259 2.77 5.15 -3.77
N THR A 260 2.88 3.89 -3.42
CA THR A 260 3.23 2.81 -4.35
C THR A 260 2.81 1.44 -3.80
N GLY A 261 2.40 0.51 -4.67
CA GLY A 261 2.12 -0.88 -4.29
C GLY A 261 3.29 -1.61 -3.60
N ALA A 262 4.53 -1.12 -3.76
CA ALA A 262 5.68 -1.65 -3.02
C ALA A 262 5.61 -1.41 -1.50
N GLN A 263 4.67 -0.58 -1.03
CA GLN A 263 4.37 -0.35 0.39
C GLN A 263 3.29 -1.30 0.94
N SER A 264 2.72 -2.20 0.10
CA SER A 264 1.90 -3.33 0.59
C SER A 264 2.79 -4.41 1.20
N ALA A 265 2.34 -4.98 2.32
CA ALA A 265 3.06 -6.03 3.03
C ALA A 265 2.81 -7.44 2.47
N ILE A 266 1.85 -7.62 1.54
CA ILE A 266 1.45 -8.93 1.02
C ILE A 266 2.62 -9.63 0.34
N ILE A 267 3.16 -9.01 -0.69
CA ILE A 267 4.19 -9.64 -1.53
C ILE A 267 5.47 -9.93 -0.73
N PRO A 268 5.98 -9.03 0.13
CA PRO A 268 7.10 -9.36 1.02
C PRO A 268 6.84 -10.54 1.96
N ALA A 269 5.61 -10.70 2.47
CA ALA A 269 5.26 -11.85 3.30
C ALA A 269 5.23 -13.17 2.48
N MET A 270 4.73 -13.12 1.23
CA MET A 270 4.76 -14.28 0.31
C MET A 270 6.20 -14.64 -0.07
N ASP A 271 7.04 -13.66 -0.39
CA ASP A 271 8.46 -13.90 -0.67
C ASP A 271 9.15 -14.58 0.52
N GLY A 272 8.89 -14.07 1.73
CA GLY A 272 9.48 -14.61 2.96
C GLY A 272 9.11 -16.09 3.20
N VAL A 273 7.84 -16.45 3.12
CA VAL A 273 7.39 -17.83 3.39
C VAL A 273 7.80 -18.81 2.29
N LEU A 274 7.77 -18.38 1.03
CA LEU A 274 8.18 -19.21 -0.12
C LEU A 274 9.72 -19.24 -0.31
N GLY A 275 10.47 -18.46 0.48
CA GLY A 275 11.92 -18.37 0.37
C GLY A 275 12.34 -17.81 -0.99
N ILE A 276 11.60 -16.83 -1.53
CA ILE A 276 11.95 -16.14 -2.76
C ILE A 276 13.02 -15.11 -2.42
N GLU A 277 14.21 -15.28 -2.98
CA GLU A 277 15.34 -14.37 -2.74
C GLU A 277 15.54 -13.45 -3.95
N HIS A 278 15.84 -12.20 -3.64
CA HIS A 278 16.21 -11.17 -4.61
C HIS A 278 17.69 -10.80 -4.46
N GLU A 279 18.33 -10.44 -5.56
CA GLU A 279 19.71 -9.95 -5.54
C GLU A 279 19.86 -8.74 -4.60
N LYS A 280 21.06 -8.63 -4.00
CA LYS A 280 21.41 -7.48 -3.14
C LYS A 280 21.89 -6.32 -4.00
N ASP A 281 20.96 -5.47 -4.40
CA ASP A 281 21.20 -4.33 -5.27
C ASP A 281 20.32 -3.11 -4.85
N GLU A 282 20.36 -2.04 -5.62
CA GLU A 282 19.59 -0.82 -5.38
C GLU A 282 18.08 -1.08 -5.30
N LEU A 283 17.58 -2.10 -6.02
CA LEU A 283 16.17 -2.47 -5.96
C LEU A 283 15.82 -3.06 -4.60
N ARG A 284 16.65 -3.95 -4.06
CA ARG A 284 16.45 -4.50 -2.71
C ARG A 284 16.52 -3.39 -1.65
N GLU A 285 17.45 -2.46 -1.77
CA GLU A 285 17.54 -1.30 -0.88
C GLU A 285 16.26 -0.46 -0.93
N TYR A 286 15.74 -0.21 -2.13
CA TYR A 286 14.46 0.46 -2.31
C TYR A 286 13.30 -0.28 -1.62
N LEU A 287 13.20 -1.61 -1.78
CA LEU A 287 12.14 -2.39 -1.13
C LEU A 287 12.26 -2.39 0.39
N MET A 288 13.48 -2.42 0.92
CA MET A 288 13.70 -2.28 2.37
C MET A 288 13.31 -0.88 2.86
N GLU A 289 13.57 0.17 2.06
CA GLU A 289 13.09 1.53 2.34
C GLU A 289 11.54 1.57 2.36
N MET A 290 10.86 0.87 1.43
CA MET A 290 9.40 0.84 1.40
C MET A 290 8.76 0.29 2.67
N ARG A 291 9.44 -0.59 3.40
CA ARG A 291 8.98 -1.09 4.70
C ARG A 291 8.82 0.03 5.74
N THR A 292 9.55 1.13 5.64
CA THR A 292 9.40 2.28 6.55
C THR A 292 8.09 3.05 6.38
N TYR A 293 7.35 2.80 5.30
CA TYR A 293 6.03 3.37 4.99
C TYR A 293 4.88 2.44 5.36
N MET A 294 5.18 1.19 5.72
CA MET A 294 4.19 0.21 6.17
C MET A 294 3.86 0.39 7.66
N PRO A 295 2.69 -0.07 8.13
CA PRO A 295 2.44 -0.18 9.57
C PRO A 295 3.52 -1.01 10.27
N PRO A 296 4.03 -0.57 11.44
CA PRO A 296 5.11 -1.29 12.14
C PRO A 296 4.80 -2.76 12.44
N LYS A 297 3.55 -3.09 12.76
CA LYS A 297 3.11 -4.47 13.01
C LYS A 297 3.20 -5.35 11.76
N HIS A 298 2.89 -4.80 10.57
CA HIS A 298 3.02 -5.53 9.31
C HIS A 298 4.49 -5.83 8.99
N VAL A 299 5.38 -4.86 9.23
CA VAL A 299 6.83 -5.06 9.08
C VAL A 299 7.34 -6.14 10.04
N ALA A 300 6.90 -6.11 11.30
CA ALA A 300 7.27 -7.10 12.30
C ALA A 300 6.77 -8.52 11.91
N PHE A 301 5.57 -8.63 11.31
CA PHE A 301 5.10 -9.91 10.77
C PHE A 301 5.97 -10.41 9.61
N ILE A 302 6.31 -9.56 8.63
CA ILE A 302 7.22 -9.94 7.54
C ILE A 302 8.54 -10.48 8.10
N GLN A 303 9.15 -9.77 9.06
CA GLN A 303 10.40 -10.18 9.70
C GLN A 303 10.28 -11.52 10.44
N ALA A 304 9.16 -11.75 11.12
CA ALA A 304 8.90 -13.02 11.80
C ALA A 304 8.73 -14.18 10.81
N VAL A 305 8.08 -13.94 9.67
CA VAL A 305 7.95 -14.94 8.59
C VAL A 305 9.31 -15.27 7.99
N GLU A 306 10.12 -14.25 7.68
CA GLU A 306 11.49 -14.41 7.14
C GLU A 306 12.42 -15.17 8.11
N ALA A 307 12.28 -14.95 9.41
CA ALA A 307 13.03 -15.64 10.45
C ALA A 307 12.47 -17.03 10.83
N GLY A 308 11.30 -17.37 10.31
CA GLY A 308 10.58 -18.61 10.59
C GLY A 308 11.22 -19.86 9.93
N PRO A 309 10.60 -21.03 10.12
CA PRO A 309 11.08 -22.27 9.50
C PRO A 309 10.96 -22.20 7.98
N SER A 310 12.00 -22.64 7.28
CA SER A 310 12.06 -22.62 5.80
C SER A 310 11.13 -23.67 5.20
N VAL A 311 10.04 -23.22 4.59
CA VAL A 311 9.11 -24.09 3.84
C VAL A 311 9.82 -24.70 2.62
N ARG A 312 10.65 -23.91 1.91
CA ARG A 312 11.44 -24.37 0.76
C ARG A 312 12.34 -25.54 1.12
N ASN A 313 13.13 -25.43 2.19
CA ASN A 313 14.02 -26.52 2.61
C ASN A 313 13.23 -27.78 3.02
N PHE A 314 12.07 -27.61 3.65
CA PHE A 314 11.20 -28.73 3.97
C PHE A 314 10.72 -29.45 2.70
N VAL A 315 10.17 -28.72 1.73
CA VAL A 315 9.67 -29.27 0.46
C VAL A 315 10.77 -30.02 -0.29
N THR A 316 11.96 -29.42 -0.43
CA THR A 316 13.10 -30.03 -1.12
C THR A 316 13.65 -31.27 -0.40
N THR A 317 13.50 -31.37 0.92
CA THR A 317 13.94 -32.52 1.72
C THR A 317 12.96 -33.67 1.65
N VAL A 318 11.65 -33.40 1.75
CA VAL A 318 10.58 -34.42 1.75
C VAL A 318 10.44 -35.09 0.38
N LYS A 319 10.66 -34.34 -0.72
CA LYS A 319 10.61 -34.83 -2.12
C LYS A 319 9.31 -35.53 -2.50
N LYS A 320 8.17 -35.12 -1.92
CA LYS A 320 6.84 -35.58 -2.28
C LYS A 320 6.36 -34.79 -3.51
N SER A 321 6.10 -35.47 -4.63
CA SER A 321 5.78 -34.84 -5.91
C SER A 321 4.59 -33.86 -5.83
N SER A 322 3.49 -34.23 -5.15
CA SER A 322 2.32 -33.38 -4.97
C SER A 322 2.63 -32.13 -4.15
N LEU A 323 3.46 -32.25 -3.11
CA LEU A 323 3.92 -31.14 -2.28
C LEU A 323 4.81 -30.17 -3.07
N THR A 324 5.76 -30.70 -3.85
CA THR A 324 6.61 -29.90 -4.75
C THR A 324 5.76 -29.15 -5.78
N GLN A 325 4.77 -29.81 -6.37
CA GLN A 325 3.90 -29.17 -7.37
C GLN A 325 3.14 -28.00 -6.77
N VAL A 326 2.45 -28.15 -5.64
CA VAL A 326 1.66 -27.07 -5.04
C VAL A 326 2.54 -25.91 -4.56
N PHE A 327 3.77 -26.21 -4.10
CA PHE A 327 4.75 -25.19 -3.74
C PHE A 327 5.16 -24.36 -4.97
N ASN A 328 5.47 -25.02 -6.08
CA ASN A 328 5.81 -24.36 -7.35
C ASN A 328 4.62 -23.55 -7.90
N ASP A 329 3.38 -24.07 -7.81
CA ASP A 329 2.17 -23.35 -8.20
C ASP A 329 2.05 -22.02 -7.43
N CYS A 330 2.37 -21.97 -6.13
CA CYS A 330 2.37 -20.74 -5.35
C CYS A 330 3.41 -19.73 -5.86
N ILE A 331 4.63 -20.19 -6.18
CA ILE A 331 5.68 -19.34 -6.74
C ILE A 331 5.25 -18.78 -8.10
N GLU A 332 4.68 -19.61 -8.96
CA GLU A 332 4.19 -19.20 -10.29
C GLU A 332 3.08 -18.15 -10.17
N LEU A 333 2.16 -18.29 -9.22
CA LEU A 333 1.10 -17.29 -8.98
C LEU A 333 1.67 -15.94 -8.52
N VAL A 334 2.68 -15.94 -7.65
CA VAL A 334 3.39 -14.69 -7.28
C VAL A 334 4.09 -14.09 -8.50
N ALA A 335 4.72 -14.90 -9.35
CA ALA A 335 5.35 -14.43 -10.58
C ALA A 335 4.33 -13.88 -11.59
N ASN A 336 3.17 -14.53 -11.72
CA ASN A 336 2.08 -14.09 -12.59
C ASN A 336 1.43 -12.79 -12.09
N PHE A 337 1.25 -12.63 -10.78
CA PHE A 337 0.80 -11.39 -10.17
C PHE A 337 1.76 -10.23 -10.50
N ARG A 338 3.07 -10.45 -10.37
CA ARG A 338 4.11 -9.49 -10.79
C ARG A 338 4.11 -9.22 -12.29
N ALA A 339 3.85 -10.22 -13.11
CA ALA A 339 3.77 -10.07 -14.57
C ALA A 339 2.59 -9.20 -14.99
N MET A 340 1.41 -9.41 -14.42
CA MET A 340 0.23 -8.59 -14.68
C MET A 340 0.44 -7.15 -14.21
N HIS A 341 1.04 -6.94 -13.03
CA HIS A 341 1.38 -5.61 -12.55
C HIS A 341 2.38 -4.90 -13.49
N LEU A 342 3.37 -5.62 -14.02
CA LEU A 342 4.29 -5.06 -15.02
C LEU A 342 3.57 -4.66 -16.32
N GLU A 343 2.60 -5.45 -16.78
CA GLU A 343 1.77 -5.15 -17.95
C GLU A 343 0.96 -3.86 -17.72
N TYR A 344 0.32 -3.73 -16.55
CA TYR A 344 -0.40 -2.51 -16.18
C TYR A 344 0.53 -1.30 -16.08
N ALA A 345 1.71 -1.45 -15.49
CA ALA A 345 2.70 -0.38 -15.47
C ALA A 345 3.09 0.07 -16.89
N GLY A 346 3.18 -0.86 -17.84
CA GLY A 346 3.38 -0.58 -19.27
C GLY A 346 2.24 0.23 -19.87
N THR A 347 1.00 -0.19 -19.66
CA THR A 347 -0.19 0.39 -20.28
C THR A 347 -0.62 1.70 -19.61
N TYR A 348 -0.68 1.71 -18.27
CA TYR A 348 -1.20 2.83 -17.46
C TYR A 348 -0.20 3.96 -17.25
N ILE A 349 1.10 3.69 -17.40
CA ILE A 349 2.13 4.67 -17.14
C ILE A 349 3.03 4.89 -18.35
N HIS A 350 3.74 3.85 -18.81
CA HIS A 350 4.76 4.03 -19.84
C HIS A 350 4.17 4.49 -21.18
N ALA A 351 3.13 3.83 -21.67
CA ALA A 351 2.47 4.20 -22.92
C ALA A 351 1.82 5.58 -22.86
N GLN A 352 1.17 5.94 -21.76
CA GLN A 352 0.53 7.24 -21.56
C GLN A 352 1.55 8.38 -21.52
N ALA A 353 2.70 8.15 -20.91
CA ALA A 353 3.76 9.12 -20.81
C ALA A 353 4.44 9.40 -22.15
N GLN A 354 4.59 8.39 -23.02
CA GLN A 354 5.10 8.58 -24.39
C GLN A 354 4.15 9.42 -25.24
N ALA A 355 2.84 9.31 -25.01
CA ALA A 355 1.83 10.08 -25.73
C ALA A 355 1.72 11.54 -25.25
N THR A 356 2.33 11.90 -24.12
CA THR A 356 2.19 13.24 -23.50
C THR A 356 3.55 13.89 -23.29
N PRO A 357 4.00 14.79 -24.19
CA PRO A 357 5.27 15.49 -24.04
C PRO A 357 5.33 16.29 -22.73
N GLY A 358 6.46 16.17 -22.01
CA GLY A 358 6.73 16.95 -20.80
C GLY A 358 6.30 16.30 -19.47
N ASN A 359 5.71 15.11 -19.49
CA ASN A 359 5.36 14.39 -18.27
C ASN A 359 6.48 13.37 -17.91
N PRO A 360 7.01 13.31 -16.66
CA PRO A 360 8.09 12.39 -16.30
C PRO A 360 7.60 10.93 -16.36
N SER A 361 7.95 10.27 -17.47
CA SER A 361 7.52 8.90 -17.78
C SER A 361 8.44 7.82 -17.25
N ALA A 362 9.68 8.18 -16.93
CA ALA A 362 10.71 7.22 -16.60
C ALA A 362 10.69 6.83 -15.11
N VAL A 363 9.92 7.54 -14.29
CA VAL A 363 9.99 7.43 -12.82
C VAL A 363 8.62 7.10 -12.26
N GLY A 364 8.54 6.05 -11.42
CA GLY A 364 7.34 5.71 -10.66
C GLY A 364 7.00 6.76 -9.59
N THR A 365 5.81 6.69 -9.01
CA THR A 365 5.36 7.58 -7.92
C THR A 365 6.29 7.55 -6.70
N GLY A 366 6.95 6.41 -6.46
CA GLY A 366 8.02 6.24 -5.46
C GLY A 366 9.39 6.75 -5.90
N GLY A 367 9.55 7.34 -7.10
CA GLY A 367 10.81 7.92 -7.58
C GLY A 367 11.84 6.90 -8.09
N THR A 368 11.41 5.79 -8.71
CA THR A 368 12.29 4.71 -9.20
C THR A 368 12.06 4.38 -10.67
N PRO A 369 13.05 3.78 -11.37
CA PRO A 369 12.89 3.25 -12.73
C PRO A 369 12.07 1.94 -12.72
N PHE A 370 10.80 2.05 -12.36
CA PHE A 370 9.88 0.95 -12.00
C PHE A 370 9.78 -0.17 -13.05
N MET A 371 9.81 0.13 -14.35
CA MET A 371 9.70 -0.89 -15.42
C MET A 371 10.84 -1.91 -15.37
N ILE A 372 12.07 -1.44 -15.13
CA ILE A 372 13.24 -2.31 -14.99
C ILE A 372 13.12 -3.16 -13.73
N TYR A 373 12.68 -2.56 -12.63
CA TYR A 373 12.54 -3.20 -11.33
C TYR A 373 11.45 -4.27 -11.33
N LEU A 374 10.27 -3.97 -11.89
CA LEU A 374 9.18 -4.94 -11.97
C LEU A 374 9.55 -6.16 -12.84
N ARG A 375 10.23 -5.92 -13.98
CA ARG A 375 10.72 -7.01 -14.84
C ARG A 375 11.71 -7.90 -14.11
N LYS A 376 12.69 -7.31 -13.45
CA LYS A 376 13.70 -8.04 -12.68
C LYS A 376 13.06 -8.91 -11.62
N HIS A 377 12.17 -8.35 -10.79
CA HIS A 377 11.47 -9.11 -9.74
C HIS A 377 10.67 -10.29 -10.26
N ARG A 378 9.91 -10.09 -11.35
CA ARG A 378 9.19 -11.19 -11.99
C ARG A 378 10.14 -12.31 -12.43
N ASP A 379 11.26 -11.95 -13.07
CA ASP A 379 12.20 -12.92 -13.63
C ASP A 379 12.97 -13.66 -12.54
N GLU A 380 13.35 -12.98 -11.45
CA GLU A 380 13.94 -13.61 -10.27
C GLU A 380 12.97 -14.60 -9.62
N THR A 381 11.68 -14.21 -9.46
CA THR A 381 10.65 -15.10 -8.89
C THR A 381 10.49 -16.37 -9.71
N LYS A 382 10.41 -16.28 -11.04
CA LYS A 382 10.26 -17.45 -11.93
C LYS A 382 11.39 -18.48 -11.81
N LYS A 383 12.58 -18.04 -11.44
CA LYS A 383 13.75 -18.93 -11.26
C LYS A 383 13.74 -19.67 -9.92
N GLN A 384 12.78 -19.43 -9.05
CA GLN A 384 12.76 -19.95 -7.69
C GLN A 384 11.95 -21.26 -7.52
N THR A 385 11.38 -21.83 -8.58
CA THR A 385 10.76 -23.16 -8.52
C THR A 385 11.79 -24.25 -8.14
N VAL A 386 11.36 -25.30 -7.44
CA VAL A 386 12.21 -26.39 -6.94
C VAL A 386 11.90 -27.71 -7.62
#